data_88df32c485f487bd31acbe04c3c760df
#
_entry.id   88df32c485f487bd31acbe04c3c760df
#
_cell.length_a   1.000
_cell.length_b   1.000
_cell.length_c   1.000
_cell.angle_alpha   90.00
_cell.angle_beta   90.00
_cell.angle_gamma   90.00
#
_symmetry.space_group_name_H-M   'P 1'
#
loop_
_entity.id
_entity.type
_entity.pdbx_description
1 polymer ?
#
loop_
_entity_poly.entity_id
_entity_poly.type
_entity_poly.pdbx_seq_one_letter_code
_entity_poly.pdbx_strand_id
1 'polypeptide(L)'
;MELRPDEITGILKNRIKDFDSKVQLTDTGTVISVGDGIVNIHGLENCMMNELLEFENGVQCMALNLEQDFVGAVMLGSDADIKEGATVKRTGKIISVPVGDALLGRVVNSLGDPIDGKGPIVTAESRPIERIAPGIISRKSVDTPLQTGIKAIDSMIPIGRGQRELIIGDRQTGKTVIATDTIINQKGKDVICIYVAIGQKQSTVTTVVDTLYRAGAMDYTIVVSANASDPAPLQYIAPYAGCAMGEYFMDKGRDVLIIYDDLSKHAVAYRALSLLIRRPPGREAYPGDVFYLHSRLLERAVCIDPAYGG
;
A
#
# COMPACT_ATOMS: atom_id res chain seq x y z
N MET A 1 -57.49 13.05 -19.55
CA MET A 1 -57.38 11.65 -20.02
C MET A 1 -57.12 10.84 -18.76
N GLU A 2 -58.17 10.23 -18.19
CA GLU A 2 -58.01 9.40 -16.98
C GLU A 2 -57.55 8.02 -17.41
N LEU A 3 -56.34 7.63 -16.96
CA LEU A 3 -55.80 6.28 -17.16
C LEU A 3 -56.64 5.28 -16.35
N ARG A 4 -57.12 4.23 -17.02
CA ARG A 4 -57.90 3.17 -16.37
C ARG A 4 -56.99 2.34 -15.46
N PRO A 5 -57.46 1.84 -14.30
CA PRO A 5 -56.67 1.04 -13.36
C PRO A 5 -55.98 -0.16 -14.00
N ASP A 6 -56.56 -0.77 -15.01
CA ASP A 6 -56.01 -1.91 -15.74
C ASP A 6 -54.77 -1.52 -16.61
N GLU A 7 -54.77 -0.30 -17.18
CA GLU A 7 -53.65 0.21 -17.96
C GLU A 7 -52.44 0.52 -17.06
N ILE A 8 -52.70 1.09 -15.87
CA ILE A 8 -51.69 1.35 -14.85
C ILE A 8 -51.07 0.04 -14.37
N THR A 9 -51.91 -0.96 -14.12
CA THR A 9 -51.44 -2.30 -13.71
C THR A 9 -50.64 -3.00 -14.81
N GLY A 10 -51.02 -2.82 -16.06
CA GLY A 10 -50.27 -3.32 -17.22
C GLY A 10 -48.90 -2.65 -17.39
N ILE A 11 -48.83 -1.34 -17.24
CA ILE A 11 -47.58 -0.56 -17.32
C ILE A 11 -46.64 -0.93 -16.16
N LEU A 12 -47.17 -1.10 -14.93
CA LEU A 12 -46.40 -1.52 -13.77
C LEU A 12 -45.87 -2.95 -13.92
N LYS A 13 -46.68 -3.91 -14.39
CA LYS A 13 -46.23 -5.28 -14.66
C LYS A 13 -45.17 -5.34 -15.75
N ASN A 14 -45.26 -4.55 -16.79
CA ASN A 14 -44.22 -4.50 -17.83
C ASN A 14 -42.92 -3.84 -17.30
N ARG A 15 -43.02 -2.78 -16.52
CA ARG A 15 -41.84 -2.17 -15.88
C ARG A 15 -41.17 -3.11 -14.87
N ILE A 16 -41.94 -3.90 -14.11
CA ILE A 16 -41.41 -4.90 -13.20
C ILE A 16 -40.72 -6.04 -13.98
N LYS A 17 -41.31 -6.52 -15.08
CA LYS A 17 -40.69 -7.51 -15.97
C LYS A 17 -39.39 -6.99 -16.63
N ASP A 18 -39.42 -5.73 -17.08
CA ASP A 18 -38.21 -5.09 -17.64
C ASP A 18 -37.14 -4.82 -16.59
N PHE A 19 -37.53 -4.67 -15.32
CA PHE A 19 -36.59 -4.54 -14.20
C PHE A 19 -35.93 -5.89 -13.86
N ASP A 20 -36.66 -6.98 -13.91
CA ASP A 20 -36.15 -8.34 -13.65
C ASP A 20 -35.24 -8.86 -14.78
N SER A 21 -35.40 -8.34 -16.01
CA SER A 21 -34.57 -8.73 -17.16
C SER A 21 -33.27 -7.92 -17.28
N LYS A 22 -33.03 -6.93 -16.43
CA LYS A 22 -31.84 -6.06 -16.43
C LYS A 22 -31.01 -6.18 -15.15
N VAL A 23 -31.05 -7.27 -14.44
CA VAL A 23 -29.94 -7.63 -13.56
C VAL A 23 -28.81 -8.20 -14.43
N GLN A 24 -28.28 -7.41 -15.32
CA GLN A 24 -26.89 -7.60 -15.72
C GLN A 24 -26.07 -7.27 -14.47
N LEU A 25 -25.33 -8.26 -13.99
CA LEU A 25 -24.19 -8.10 -13.07
C LEU A 25 -23.25 -7.08 -13.74
N THR A 26 -23.55 -5.80 -13.53
CA THR A 26 -22.76 -4.73 -14.13
C THR A 26 -21.52 -4.58 -13.26
N ASP A 27 -20.34 -4.72 -13.86
CA ASP A 27 -19.07 -4.38 -13.23
C ASP A 27 -18.97 -2.86 -12.95
N THR A 28 -20.11 -2.20 -12.83
CA THR A 28 -20.25 -0.77 -12.58
C THR A 28 -21.15 -0.53 -11.37
N GLY A 29 -20.74 0.37 -10.51
CA GLY A 29 -21.50 0.84 -9.36
C GLY A 29 -21.75 2.33 -9.42
N THR A 30 -22.62 2.81 -8.54
CA THR A 30 -22.98 4.22 -8.41
C THR A 30 -22.57 4.73 -7.03
N VAL A 31 -21.97 5.89 -6.96
CA VAL A 31 -21.60 6.57 -5.71
C VAL A 31 -22.87 7.00 -4.98
N ILE A 32 -23.03 6.51 -3.73
CA ILE A 32 -24.10 6.91 -2.83
C ILE A 32 -23.72 8.16 -2.04
N SER A 33 -22.48 8.17 -1.55
CA SER A 33 -21.95 9.30 -0.78
C SER A 33 -20.43 9.39 -0.95
N VAL A 34 -19.90 10.62 -0.90
CA VAL A 34 -18.47 10.92 -0.95
C VAL A 34 -18.16 11.96 0.13
N GLY A 35 -17.03 11.77 0.81
CA GLY A 35 -16.52 12.74 1.80
C GLY A 35 -15.27 12.24 2.51
N ASP A 36 -14.38 13.16 2.82
CA ASP A 36 -13.14 12.89 3.55
C ASP A 36 -12.26 11.76 2.94
N GLY A 37 -12.27 11.64 1.61
CA GLY A 37 -11.51 10.61 0.89
C GLY A 37 -12.14 9.22 0.94
N ILE A 38 -13.38 9.08 1.43
CA ILE A 38 -14.15 7.84 1.42
C ILE A 38 -15.31 7.96 0.44
N VAL A 39 -15.60 6.86 -0.24
CA VAL A 39 -16.72 6.74 -1.17
C VAL A 39 -17.50 5.48 -0.84
N ASN A 40 -18.81 5.60 -0.69
CA ASN A 40 -19.71 4.48 -0.60
C ASN A 40 -20.38 4.24 -1.97
N ILE A 41 -20.27 3.02 -2.46
CA ILE A 41 -20.65 2.65 -3.83
C ILE A 41 -21.67 1.53 -3.76
N HIS A 42 -22.79 1.69 -4.45
CA HIS A 42 -23.83 0.67 -4.60
C HIS A 42 -23.66 -0.08 -5.92
N GLY A 43 -24.02 -1.36 -5.96
CA GLY A 43 -24.11 -2.15 -7.19
C GLY A 43 -22.82 -2.87 -7.61
N LEU A 44 -21.82 -3.00 -6.72
CA LEU A 44 -20.58 -3.74 -6.95
C LEU A 44 -20.58 -5.09 -6.21
N GLU A 45 -21.59 -5.94 -6.42
CA GLU A 45 -21.79 -7.18 -5.67
C GLU A 45 -20.62 -8.16 -5.74
N ASN A 46 -19.87 -8.18 -6.84
CA ASN A 46 -18.74 -9.06 -7.05
C ASN A 46 -17.39 -8.41 -6.70
N CYS A 47 -17.38 -7.24 -6.05
CA CYS A 47 -16.16 -6.54 -5.69
C CYS A 47 -15.34 -7.35 -4.69
N MET A 48 -14.04 -7.40 -4.90
CA MET A 48 -13.09 -8.05 -3.99
C MET A 48 -12.51 -7.06 -2.99
N MET A 49 -12.11 -7.56 -1.82
CA MET A 49 -11.34 -6.78 -0.87
C MET A 49 -10.02 -6.32 -1.49
N ASN A 50 -9.65 -5.06 -1.30
CA ASN A 50 -8.48 -4.40 -1.90
C ASN A 50 -8.52 -4.34 -3.45
N GLU A 51 -9.69 -4.51 -4.04
CA GLU A 51 -9.85 -4.32 -5.48
C GLU A 51 -9.70 -2.85 -5.84
N LEU A 52 -8.99 -2.59 -6.93
CA LEU A 52 -8.87 -1.27 -7.52
C LEU A 52 -10.14 -0.97 -8.32
N LEU A 53 -10.75 0.15 -8.04
CA LEU A 53 -11.93 0.66 -8.72
C LEU A 53 -11.57 1.96 -9.42
N GLU A 54 -12.17 2.24 -10.56
CA GLU A 54 -11.84 3.39 -11.39
C GLU A 54 -13.08 4.21 -11.73
N PHE A 55 -12.98 5.51 -11.55
CA PHE A 55 -13.98 6.48 -11.97
C PHE A 55 -13.83 6.84 -13.45
N GLU A 56 -14.86 7.39 -14.07
CA GLU A 56 -14.83 7.82 -15.48
C GLU A 56 -13.76 8.88 -15.76
N ASN A 57 -13.39 9.69 -14.76
CA ASN A 57 -12.33 10.69 -14.85
C ASN A 57 -10.91 10.13 -14.64
N GLY A 58 -10.76 8.79 -14.51
CA GLY A 58 -9.50 8.12 -14.27
C GLY A 58 -8.99 8.15 -12.83
N VAL A 59 -9.73 8.75 -11.90
CA VAL A 59 -9.39 8.71 -10.47
C VAL A 59 -9.64 7.29 -9.95
N GLN A 60 -8.75 6.79 -9.12
CA GLN A 60 -8.81 5.44 -8.58
C GLN A 60 -9.18 5.45 -7.10
N CYS A 61 -9.88 4.41 -6.68
CA CYS A 61 -10.13 4.11 -5.28
C CYS A 61 -9.96 2.61 -5.00
N MET A 62 -9.77 2.27 -3.74
CA MET A 62 -9.56 0.89 -3.29
C MET A 62 -10.72 0.47 -2.40
N ALA A 63 -11.34 -0.68 -2.72
CA ALA A 63 -12.37 -1.29 -1.89
C ALA A 63 -11.79 -1.74 -0.55
N LEU A 64 -12.31 -1.24 0.56
CA LEU A 64 -11.77 -1.52 1.90
C LEU A 64 -12.82 -2.11 2.86
N ASN A 65 -14.11 -1.93 2.56
CA ASN A 65 -15.21 -2.49 3.34
C ASN A 65 -16.30 -3.01 2.40
N LEU A 66 -16.64 -4.28 2.53
CA LEU A 66 -17.65 -4.94 1.72
C LEU A 66 -18.89 -5.19 2.60
N GLU A 67 -19.89 -4.36 2.45
CA GLU A 67 -21.17 -4.48 3.14
C GLU A 67 -22.21 -5.14 2.22
N GLN A 68 -23.36 -5.50 2.78
CA GLN A 68 -24.43 -6.14 2.02
C GLN A 68 -25.02 -5.23 0.94
N ASP A 69 -25.16 -3.94 1.24
CA ASP A 69 -25.85 -2.97 0.38
C ASP A 69 -24.89 -2.01 -0.35
N PHE A 70 -23.64 -1.91 0.09
CA PHE A 70 -22.63 -1.03 -0.50
C PHE A 70 -21.20 -1.48 -0.28
N VAL A 71 -20.30 -0.95 -1.09
CA VAL A 71 -18.86 -1.09 -0.95
C VAL A 71 -18.29 0.22 -0.45
N GLY A 72 -17.64 0.20 0.71
CA GLY A 72 -16.84 1.32 1.22
C GLY A 72 -15.46 1.31 0.59
N ALA A 73 -15.15 2.33 -0.21
CA ALA A 73 -13.87 2.47 -0.86
C ALA A 73 -13.14 3.73 -0.40
N VAL A 74 -11.80 3.69 -0.43
CA VAL A 74 -10.94 4.82 -0.08
C VAL A 74 -10.29 5.38 -1.34
N MET A 75 -10.30 6.70 -1.46
CA MET A 75 -9.73 7.39 -2.63
C MET A 75 -8.20 7.33 -2.59
N LEU A 76 -7.60 7.00 -3.73
CA LEU A 76 -6.15 7.01 -3.92
C LEU A 76 -5.65 8.33 -4.56
N GLY A 77 -6.55 9.27 -4.74
CA GLY A 77 -6.29 10.60 -5.29
C GLY A 77 -7.22 11.64 -4.69
N SER A 78 -7.35 12.80 -5.35
CA SER A 78 -8.28 13.86 -4.94
C SER A 78 -9.73 13.44 -5.16
N ASP A 79 -10.57 13.70 -4.18
CA ASP A 79 -12.03 13.50 -4.23
C ASP A 79 -12.81 14.73 -4.74
N ALA A 80 -12.11 15.83 -5.04
CA ALA A 80 -12.72 17.13 -5.37
C ALA A 80 -13.70 17.10 -6.55
N ASP A 81 -13.45 16.21 -7.53
CA ASP A 81 -14.24 16.10 -8.75
C ASP A 81 -15.25 14.93 -8.70
N ILE A 82 -15.30 14.20 -7.60
CA ILE A 82 -16.24 13.07 -7.44
C ILE A 82 -17.51 13.54 -6.76
N LYS A 83 -18.65 13.18 -7.35
CA LYS A 83 -19.99 13.57 -6.86
C LYS A 83 -20.84 12.33 -6.61
N GLU A 84 -21.86 12.49 -5.76
CA GLU A 84 -22.92 11.51 -5.62
C GLU A 84 -23.60 11.25 -6.98
N GLY A 85 -23.89 10.00 -7.28
CA GLY A 85 -24.41 9.56 -8.58
C GLY A 85 -23.32 9.29 -9.63
N ALA A 86 -22.04 9.54 -9.35
CA ALA A 86 -20.95 9.21 -10.27
C ALA A 86 -20.84 7.70 -10.50
N THR A 87 -20.44 7.31 -11.71
CA THR A 87 -20.23 5.90 -12.08
C THR A 87 -18.81 5.44 -11.71
N VAL A 88 -18.72 4.26 -11.14
CA VAL A 88 -17.46 3.60 -10.78
C VAL A 88 -17.41 2.23 -11.44
N LYS A 89 -16.27 1.87 -12.02
CA LYS A 89 -16.05 0.58 -12.67
C LYS A 89 -15.09 -0.28 -11.85
N ARG A 90 -15.38 -1.57 -11.79
CA ARG A 90 -14.44 -2.56 -11.26
C ARG A 90 -13.32 -2.76 -12.29
N THR A 91 -12.11 -2.88 -11.80
CA THR A 91 -10.96 -3.25 -12.64
C THR A 91 -10.69 -4.76 -12.66
N GLY A 92 -11.29 -5.52 -11.72
CA GLY A 92 -11.00 -6.94 -11.51
C GLY A 92 -9.57 -7.19 -11.02
N LYS A 93 -8.84 -6.15 -10.64
CA LYS A 93 -7.45 -6.23 -10.20
C LYS A 93 -7.33 -5.78 -8.75
N ILE A 94 -6.62 -6.56 -7.96
CA ILE A 94 -6.20 -6.16 -6.62
C ILE A 94 -5.10 -5.11 -6.77
N ILE A 95 -5.07 -4.12 -5.86
CA ILE A 95 -4.07 -3.07 -5.85
C ILE A 95 -2.66 -3.64 -5.95
N SER A 96 -1.91 -3.19 -6.94
CA SER A 96 -0.60 -3.71 -7.31
C SER A 96 0.36 -2.57 -7.61
N VAL A 97 1.65 -2.82 -7.45
CA VAL A 97 2.71 -1.86 -7.74
C VAL A 97 3.66 -2.41 -8.81
N PRO A 98 4.26 -1.55 -9.64
CA PRO A 98 5.30 -1.95 -10.56
C PRO A 98 6.51 -2.48 -9.77
N VAL A 99 7.17 -3.49 -10.32
CA VAL A 99 8.38 -4.09 -9.71
C VAL A 99 9.44 -4.30 -10.78
N GLY A 100 10.71 -4.29 -10.39
CA GLY A 100 11.82 -4.54 -11.30
C GLY A 100 13.03 -3.64 -11.07
N ASP A 101 14.11 -3.95 -11.78
CA ASP A 101 15.37 -3.20 -11.67
C ASP A 101 15.24 -1.73 -12.13
N ALA A 102 14.23 -1.42 -12.95
CA ALA A 102 13.93 -0.06 -13.39
C ALA A 102 13.55 0.91 -12.26
N LEU A 103 13.21 0.38 -11.09
CA LEU A 103 12.92 1.17 -9.87
C LEU A 103 14.18 1.56 -9.10
N LEU A 104 15.32 0.93 -9.35
CA LEU A 104 16.58 1.26 -8.67
C LEU A 104 16.99 2.70 -9.01
N GLY A 105 17.39 3.45 -8.00
CA GLY A 105 17.75 4.85 -8.14
C GLY A 105 16.59 5.83 -8.29
N ARG A 106 15.34 5.35 -8.13
CA ARG A 106 14.13 6.15 -8.31
C ARG A 106 13.46 6.48 -6.97
N VAL A 107 12.73 7.59 -7.00
CA VAL A 107 11.82 7.99 -5.91
C VAL A 107 10.40 7.90 -6.45
N VAL A 108 9.58 7.08 -5.80
CA VAL A 108 8.21 6.79 -6.22
C VAL A 108 7.20 7.06 -5.11
N ASN A 109 5.95 7.25 -5.49
CA ASN A 109 4.83 7.31 -4.54
C ASN A 109 4.41 5.89 -4.10
N SER A 110 3.37 5.81 -3.30
CA SER A 110 2.83 4.53 -2.79
C SER A 110 2.20 3.63 -3.87
N LEU A 111 1.91 4.17 -5.05
CA LEU A 111 1.39 3.42 -6.20
C LEU A 111 2.50 2.98 -7.16
N GLY A 112 3.74 3.42 -6.91
CA GLY A 112 4.90 3.16 -7.75
C GLY A 112 5.11 4.17 -8.88
N ASP A 113 4.34 5.28 -8.90
CA ASP A 113 4.56 6.34 -9.88
C ASP A 113 5.79 7.17 -9.51
N PRO A 114 6.61 7.57 -10.48
CA PRO A 114 7.80 8.37 -10.23
C PRO A 114 7.46 9.80 -9.81
N ILE A 115 8.10 10.26 -8.75
CA ILE A 115 7.99 11.64 -8.23
C ILE A 115 9.32 12.40 -8.25
N ASP A 116 10.35 11.81 -8.89
CA ASP A 116 11.72 12.33 -8.94
C ASP A 116 12.02 13.19 -10.18
N GLY A 117 11.03 13.41 -11.04
CA GLY A 117 11.20 14.19 -12.28
C GLY A 117 12.05 13.52 -13.38
N LYS A 118 12.47 12.25 -13.20
CA LYS A 118 13.30 11.53 -14.17
C LYS A 118 12.51 10.81 -15.27
N GLY A 119 11.22 11.14 -15.41
CA GLY A 119 10.34 10.54 -16.41
C GLY A 119 9.70 9.20 -15.97
N PRO A 120 8.85 8.61 -16.81
CA PRO A 120 8.09 7.41 -16.48
C PRO A 120 8.99 6.20 -16.25
N ILE A 121 8.53 5.30 -15.40
CA ILE A 121 9.19 4.01 -15.13
C ILE A 121 8.45 2.95 -15.95
N VAL A 122 9.16 2.26 -16.80
CA VAL A 122 8.60 1.15 -17.61
C VAL A 122 9.05 -0.16 -16.97
N THR A 123 8.11 -0.92 -16.45
CA THR A 123 8.34 -2.25 -15.88
C THR A 123 7.52 -3.29 -16.64
N ALA A 124 8.05 -4.50 -16.74
CA ALA A 124 7.34 -5.63 -17.38
C ALA A 124 6.37 -6.32 -16.41
N GLU A 125 6.58 -6.17 -15.10
CA GLU A 125 5.86 -6.88 -14.06
C GLU A 125 5.25 -5.92 -13.04
N SER A 126 4.12 -6.33 -12.46
CA SER A 126 3.52 -5.71 -11.29
C SER A 126 3.19 -6.80 -10.26
N ARG A 127 3.18 -6.43 -8.97
CA ARG A 127 2.84 -7.34 -7.87
C ARG A 127 1.77 -6.75 -6.97
N PRO A 128 0.82 -7.56 -6.49
CA PRO A 128 -0.09 -7.13 -5.43
C PRO A 128 0.70 -6.65 -4.21
N ILE A 129 0.24 -5.58 -3.59
CA ILE A 129 0.89 -5.04 -2.39
C ILE A 129 0.68 -5.94 -1.16
N GLU A 130 -0.42 -6.68 -1.13
CA GLU A 130 -0.72 -7.66 -0.08
C GLU A 130 -0.36 -9.07 -0.55
N ARG A 131 0.44 -9.76 0.26
CA ARG A 131 0.86 -11.15 0.06
C ARG A 131 0.88 -11.86 1.41
N ILE A 132 0.48 -13.11 1.41
CA ILE A 132 0.63 -13.97 2.59
C ILE A 132 2.12 -14.24 2.79
N ALA A 133 2.60 -14.05 4.02
CA ALA A 133 3.99 -14.32 4.38
C ALA A 133 4.35 -15.81 4.14
N PRO A 134 5.59 -16.12 3.73
CA PRO A 134 6.05 -17.49 3.57
C PRO A 134 5.85 -18.32 4.84
N GLY A 135 5.37 -19.56 4.67
CA GLY A 135 5.12 -20.51 5.75
C GLY A 135 6.40 -21.01 6.44
N ILE A 136 6.26 -21.72 7.54
CA ILE A 136 7.38 -22.21 8.36
C ILE A 136 8.31 -23.14 7.57
N ILE A 137 7.76 -24.00 6.70
CA ILE A 137 8.52 -25.02 5.97
C ILE A 137 9.52 -24.39 4.98
N SER A 138 9.18 -23.26 4.38
CA SER A 138 10.04 -22.56 3.42
C SER A 138 11.08 -21.66 4.07
N ARG A 139 11.08 -21.49 5.39
CA ARG A 139 11.99 -20.61 6.12
C ARG A 139 13.26 -21.35 6.50
N LYS A 140 14.39 -20.68 6.29
CA LYS A 140 15.71 -21.04 6.81
C LYS A 140 16.00 -20.23 8.07
N SER A 141 16.77 -20.80 9.00
CA SER A 141 17.31 -20.04 10.13
C SER A 141 18.22 -18.91 9.63
N VAL A 142 18.14 -17.75 10.28
CA VAL A 142 18.98 -16.61 9.97
C VAL A 142 20.42 -16.89 10.45
N ASP A 143 21.38 -16.97 9.53
CA ASP A 143 22.75 -17.34 9.78
C ASP A 143 23.78 -16.35 9.15
N THR A 144 23.29 -15.41 8.36
CA THR A 144 24.16 -14.45 7.65
C THR A 144 23.96 -13.04 8.22
N PRO A 145 25.00 -12.36 8.71
CA PRO A 145 24.87 -11.02 9.28
C PRO A 145 24.65 -9.97 8.21
N LEU A 146 23.79 -8.99 8.51
CA LEU A 146 23.68 -7.73 7.81
C LEU A 146 24.64 -6.74 8.47
N GLN A 147 25.69 -6.35 7.77
CA GLN A 147 26.65 -5.38 8.29
C GLN A 147 26.09 -3.97 8.18
N THR A 148 25.72 -3.39 9.31
CA THR A 148 25.19 -2.00 9.35
C THR A 148 26.31 -0.96 9.20
N GLY A 149 27.57 -1.33 9.48
CA GLY A 149 28.70 -0.42 9.56
C GLY A 149 28.74 0.40 10.86
N ILE A 150 27.80 0.18 11.76
CA ILE A 150 27.76 0.80 13.09
C ILE A 150 28.40 -0.17 14.10
N LYS A 151 29.60 0.15 14.57
CA LYS A 151 30.39 -0.74 15.41
C LYS A 151 29.62 -1.30 16.61
N ALA A 152 28.82 -0.49 17.28
CA ALA A 152 28.04 -0.92 18.45
C ALA A 152 26.99 -1.97 18.09
N ILE A 153 26.34 -1.84 16.94
CA ILE A 153 25.34 -2.80 16.46
C ILE A 153 26.04 -4.08 16.01
N ASP A 154 26.99 -3.96 15.07
CA ASP A 154 27.60 -5.10 14.43
C ASP A 154 28.38 -6.00 15.40
N SER A 155 28.92 -5.42 16.50
CA SER A 155 29.72 -6.18 17.47
C SER A 155 28.91 -6.75 18.66
N MET A 156 27.82 -6.10 19.07
CA MET A 156 27.09 -6.50 20.28
C MET A 156 25.72 -7.08 20.01
N ILE A 157 25.01 -6.58 19.00
CA ILE A 157 23.64 -6.96 18.65
C ILE A 157 23.49 -7.11 17.13
N PRO A 158 24.26 -8.01 16.49
CA PRO A 158 24.29 -8.11 15.04
C PRO A 158 22.88 -8.44 14.49
N ILE A 159 22.55 -7.77 13.38
CA ILE A 159 21.30 -8.01 12.66
C ILE A 159 21.56 -9.06 11.59
N GLY A 160 20.66 -10.00 11.41
CA GLY A 160 20.76 -11.03 10.38
C GLY A 160 19.90 -10.73 9.15
N ARG A 161 20.32 -11.24 7.99
CA ARG A 161 19.53 -11.17 6.76
C ARG A 161 18.29 -12.05 6.86
N GLY A 162 17.09 -11.44 6.82
CA GLY A 162 15.82 -12.08 7.12
C GLY A 162 15.27 -11.75 8.51
N GLN A 163 16.03 -11.03 9.33
CA GLN A 163 15.59 -10.58 10.65
C GLN A 163 14.76 -9.29 10.57
N ARG A 164 14.00 -9.07 11.62
CA ARG A 164 13.26 -7.80 11.87
C ARG A 164 13.91 -7.12 13.07
N GLU A 165 14.18 -5.83 12.94
CA GLU A 165 14.78 -5.03 13.99
C GLU A 165 13.96 -3.76 14.23
N LEU A 166 13.72 -3.40 15.47
CA LEU A 166 13.02 -2.21 15.88
C LEU A 166 13.99 -1.14 16.35
N ILE A 167 14.00 0.02 15.69
CA ILE A 167 14.69 1.21 16.15
C ILE A 167 13.67 2.11 16.84
N ILE A 168 13.69 2.15 18.17
CA ILE A 168 12.76 2.92 18.99
C ILE A 168 13.51 4.03 19.74
N GLY A 169 12.84 5.18 19.89
CA GLY A 169 13.39 6.34 20.61
C GLY A 169 12.54 7.59 20.37
N ASP A 170 12.78 8.62 21.17
CA ASP A 170 12.11 9.91 21.05
C ASP A 170 12.43 10.63 19.74
N ARG A 171 11.78 11.77 19.53
CA ARG A 171 12.06 12.61 18.35
C ARG A 171 13.51 13.10 18.38
N GLN A 172 14.15 13.15 17.22
CA GLN A 172 15.52 13.66 17.04
C GLN A 172 16.64 12.85 17.76
N THR A 173 16.37 11.59 18.12
CA THR A 173 17.38 10.70 18.72
C THR A 173 18.28 9.99 17.72
N GLY A 174 18.18 10.31 16.42
CA GLY A 174 19.05 9.73 15.39
C GLY A 174 18.53 8.46 14.73
N LYS A 175 17.26 8.07 14.92
CA LYS A 175 16.68 6.86 14.29
C LYS A 175 16.87 6.81 12.76
N THR A 176 16.50 7.90 12.08
CA THR A 176 16.66 8.03 10.63
C THR A 176 18.14 8.00 10.21
N VAL A 177 19.05 8.53 11.04
CA VAL A 177 20.49 8.49 10.75
C VAL A 177 21.01 7.06 10.78
N ILE A 178 20.65 6.28 11.80
CA ILE A 178 21.01 4.85 11.86
C ILE A 178 20.52 4.11 10.60
N ALA A 179 19.30 4.39 10.19
CA ALA A 179 18.69 3.79 9.00
C ALA A 179 19.44 4.17 7.71
N THR A 180 19.71 5.47 7.51
CA THR A 180 20.42 5.97 6.31
C THR A 180 21.88 5.53 6.26
N ASP A 181 22.56 5.53 7.39
CA ASP A 181 23.96 5.04 7.46
C ASP A 181 24.03 3.54 7.15
N THR A 182 23.06 2.76 7.62
CA THR A 182 22.96 1.34 7.27
C THR A 182 22.79 1.13 5.76
N ILE A 183 21.95 1.93 5.10
CA ILE A 183 21.80 1.88 3.62
C ILE A 183 23.13 2.23 2.94
N ILE A 184 23.77 3.33 3.34
CA ILE A 184 25.04 3.78 2.75
C ILE A 184 26.10 2.70 2.87
N ASN A 185 26.16 2.00 4.01
CA ASN A 185 27.11 0.95 4.29
C ASN A 185 26.83 -0.38 3.55
N GLN A 186 25.72 -0.49 2.80
CA GLN A 186 25.48 -1.65 1.92
C GLN A 186 26.21 -1.56 0.57
N LYS A 187 26.92 -0.47 0.30
CA LYS A 187 27.67 -0.31 -0.95
C LYS A 187 28.64 -1.48 -1.17
N GLY A 188 28.50 -2.18 -2.28
CA GLY A 188 29.33 -3.32 -2.65
C GLY A 188 29.04 -4.63 -1.89
N LYS A 189 27.91 -4.72 -1.17
CA LYS A 189 27.51 -5.92 -0.42
C LYS A 189 26.37 -6.71 -1.06
N ASP A 190 25.98 -6.36 -2.27
CA ASP A 190 24.90 -6.98 -3.04
C ASP A 190 23.55 -7.04 -2.29
N VAL A 191 23.24 -5.99 -1.55
CA VAL A 191 21.95 -5.81 -0.84
C VAL A 191 21.18 -4.70 -1.53
N ILE A 192 19.95 -4.99 -1.93
CA ILE A 192 19.01 -3.97 -2.40
C ILE A 192 18.38 -3.29 -1.20
N CYS A 193 18.34 -1.96 -1.22
CA CYS A 193 17.76 -1.18 -0.14
C CYS A 193 16.45 -0.54 -0.58
N ILE A 194 15.46 -0.53 0.31
CA ILE A 194 14.18 0.17 0.10
C ILE A 194 13.93 1.05 1.32
N TYR A 195 13.85 2.34 1.09
CA TYR A 195 13.51 3.30 2.12
C TYR A 195 12.07 3.76 1.94
N VAL A 196 11.21 3.44 2.90
CA VAL A 196 9.79 3.79 2.88
C VAL A 196 9.55 4.92 3.87
N ALA A 197 9.35 6.13 3.35
CA ALA A 197 8.99 7.32 4.13
C ALA A 197 7.47 7.38 4.29
N ILE A 198 6.97 7.31 5.52
CA ILE A 198 5.54 7.27 5.83
C ILE A 198 5.15 8.52 6.62
N GLY A 199 4.28 9.36 6.05
CA GLY A 199 3.81 10.57 6.69
C GLY A 199 4.93 11.56 7.07
N GLN A 200 6.06 11.52 6.39
CA GLN A 200 7.18 12.44 6.56
C GLN A 200 6.93 13.76 5.83
N LYS A 201 7.56 14.84 6.29
CA LYS A 201 7.58 16.09 5.54
C LYS A 201 8.40 15.89 4.26
N GLN A 202 7.93 16.42 3.15
CA GLN A 202 8.64 16.33 1.86
C GLN A 202 10.09 16.82 1.96
N SER A 203 10.36 17.90 2.70
CA SER A 203 11.71 18.41 2.93
C SER A 203 12.62 17.39 3.63
N THR A 204 12.09 16.60 4.56
CA THR A 204 12.84 15.54 5.25
C THR A 204 13.21 14.42 4.27
N VAL A 205 12.23 13.99 3.47
CA VAL A 205 12.48 12.95 2.44
C VAL A 205 13.50 13.42 1.44
N THR A 206 13.40 14.68 0.96
CA THR A 206 14.38 15.27 0.05
C THR A 206 15.79 15.26 0.65
N THR A 207 15.93 15.59 1.95
CA THR A 207 17.24 15.56 2.63
C THR A 207 17.81 14.15 2.69
N VAL A 208 16.99 13.14 2.97
CA VAL A 208 17.43 11.73 2.97
C VAL A 208 17.89 11.30 1.57
N VAL A 209 17.07 11.60 0.55
CA VAL A 209 17.40 11.27 -0.86
C VAL A 209 18.71 11.94 -1.29
N ASP A 210 18.91 13.23 -0.97
CA ASP A 210 20.14 13.94 -1.29
C ASP A 210 21.37 13.32 -0.57
N THR A 211 21.21 12.91 0.68
CA THR A 211 22.26 12.22 1.44
C THR A 211 22.63 10.89 0.78
N LEU A 212 21.64 10.08 0.42
CA LEU A 212 21.87 8.79 -0.27
C LEU A 212 22.50 9.01 -1.65
N TYR A 213 22.06 10.04 -2.38
CA TYR A 213 22.61 10.39 -3.69
C TYR A 213 24.08 10.78 -3.60
N ARG A 214 24.44 11.68 -2.66
CA ARG A 214 25.84 12.11 -2.44
C ARG A 214 26.76 10.96 -2.02
N ALA A 215 26.22 9.98 -1.29
CA ALA A 215 26.97 8.77 -0.90
C ALA A 215 27.08 7.73 -2.04
N GLY A 216 26.40 7.93 -3.17
CA GLY A 216 26.31 6.95 -4.26
C GLY A 216 25.54 5.70 -3.85
N ALA A 217 24.58 5.84 -2.92
CA ALA A 217 23.77 4.73 -2.44
C ALA A 217 22.45 4.57 -3.23
N MET A 218 22.10 5.53 -4.07
CA MET A 218 20.89 5.45 -4.89
C MET A 218 20.97 4.34 -5.95
N ASP A 219 22.15 3.93 -6.40
CA ASP A 219 22.30 2.91 -7.44
C ASP A 219 21.69 1.55 -7.05
N TYR A 220 21.57 1.28 -5.75
CA TYR A 220 20.98 0.06 -5.20
C TYR A 220 19.79 0.34 -4.26
N THR A 221 19.24 1.56 -4.28
CA THR A 221 18.17 1.98 -3.37
C THR A 221 16.94 2.43 -4.13
N ILE A 222 15.77 2.01 -3.66
CA ILE A 222 14.45 2.52 -4.05
C ILE A 222 13.90 3.35 -2.89
N VAL A 223 13.37 4.53 -3.18
CA VAL A 223 12.69 5.35 -2.17
C VAL A 223 11.19 5.38 -2.47
N VAL A 224 10.38 4.93 -1.53
CA VAL A 224 8.92 5.01 -1.58
C VAL A 224 8.48 6.12 -0.62
N SER A 225 7.79 7.12 -1.13
CA SER A 225 7.39 8.27 -0.32
C SER A 225 5.87 8.46 -0.29
N ALA A 226 5.32 8.44 0.93
CA ALA A 226 3.99 8.93 1.24
C ALA A 226 4.14 10.11 2.19
N ASN A 227 3.97 11.33 1.67
CA ASN A 227 4.18 12.54 2.44
C ASN A 227 3.08 12.78 3.48
N ALA A 228 3.35 13.65 4.45
CA ALA A 228 2.36 14.01 5.45
C ALA A 228 1.14 14.77 4.88
N SER A 229 1.28 15.35 3.69
CA SER A 229 0.20 16.01 2.94
C SER A 229 -0.63 15.06 2.09
N ASP A 230 -0.13 13.84 1.88
CA ASP A 230 -0.84 12.86 1.06
C ASP A 230 -2.03 12.27 1.84
N PRO A 231 -3.10 11.86 1.15
CA PRO A 231 -4.24 11.21 1.78
C PRO A 231 -3.84 10.00 2.63
N ALA A 232 -4.57 9.76 3.72
CA ALA A 232 -4.30 8.64 4.63
C ALA A 232 -4.23 7.26 3.92
N PRO A 233 -5.04 6.96 2.87
CA PRO A 233 -4.91 5.73 2.11
C PRO A 233 -3.51 5.51 1.50
N LEU A 234 -2.88 6.54 0.95
CA LEU A 234 -1.53 6.45 0.38
C LEU A 234 -0.48 6.18 1.44
N GLN A 235 -0.63 6.78 2.63
CA GLN A 235 0.26 6.50 3.77
C GLN A 235 0.06 5.07 4.29
N TYR A 236 -1.18 4.55 4.24
CA TYR A 236 -1.51 3.19 4.63
C TYR A 236 -0.89 2.15 3.70
N ILE A 237 -0.94 2.33 2.39
CA ILE A 237 -0.42 1.34 1.44
C ILE A 237 1.10 1.40 1.25
N ALA A 238 1.76 2.52 1.57
CA ALA A 238 3.19 2.74 1.34
C ALA A 238 4.10 1.60 1.84
N PRO A 239 4.00 1.12 3.09
CA PRO A 239 4.87 0.06 3.57
C PRO A 239 4.62 -1.28 2.86
N TYR A 240 3.38 -1.58 2.48
CA TYR A 240 3.06 -2.77 1.71
C TYR A 240 3.59 -2.69 0.27
N ALA A 241 3.53 -1.51 -0.34
CA ALA A 241 4.10 -1.24 -1.65
C ALA A 241 5.62 -1.46 -1.65
N GLY A 242 6.33 -0.85 -0.68
CA GLY A 242 7.77 -1.06 -0.52
C GLY A 242 8.13 -2.51 -0.26
N CYS A 243 7.33 -3.21 0.55
CA CYS A 243 7.51 -4.64 0.80
C CYS A 243 7.35 -5.48 -0.47
N ALA A 244 6.32 -5.24 -1.27
CA ALA A 244 6.09 -5.94 -2.53
C ALA A 244 7.21 -5.71 -3.55
N MET A 245 7.76 -4.49 -3.60
CA MET A 245 8.94 -4.18 -4.41
C MET A 245 10.16 -4.96 -3.95
N GLY A 246 10.36 -5.10 -2.63
CA GLY A 246 11.45 -5.88 -2.04
C GLY A 246 11.33 -7.37 -2.31
N GLU A 247 10.16 -7.93 -2.16
CA GLU A 247 9.89 -9.35 -2.40
C GLU A 247 10.20 -9.78 -3.85
N TYR A 248 10.08 -8.87 -4.81
CA TYR A 248 10.50 -9.16 -6.17
C TYR A 248 11.97 -9.53 -6.27
N PHE A 249 12.84 -8.81 -5.56
CA PHE A 249 14.28 -9.11 -5.53
C PHE A 249 14.59 -10.34 -4.67
N MET A 250 13.89 -10.48 -3.55
CA MET A 250 14.00 -11.64 -2.66
C MET A 250 13.66 -12.95 -3.41
N ASP A 251 12.56 -12.97 -4.18
CA ASP A 251 12.15 -14.14 -4.98
C ASP A 251 13.14 -14.44 -6.14
N LYS A 252 14.06 -13.53 -6.43
CA LYS A 252 15.18 -13.71 -7.36
C LYS A 252 16.50 -14.07 -6.65
N GLY A 253 16.43 -14.41 -5.36
CA GLY A 253 17.59 -14.80 -4.57
C GLY A 253 18.51 -13.65 -4.16
N ARG A 254 18.03 -12.40 -4.22
CA ARG A 254 18.81 -11.23 -3.78
C ARG A 254 18.40 -10.82 -2.36
N ASP A 255 19.38 -10.40 -1.57
CA ASP A 255 19.11 -9.86 -0.24
C ASP A 255 18.51 -8.45 -0.30
N VAL A 256 17.54 -8.19 0.57
CA VAL A 256 16.82 -6.92 0.60
C VAL A 256 16.80 -6.35 2.02
N LEU A 257 17.12 -5.09 2.15
CA LEU A 257 16.96 -4.30 3.37
C LEU A 257 15.79 -3.31 3.17
N ILE A 258 14.74 -3.44 3.97
CA ILE A 258 13.62 -2.51 3.93
C ILE A 258 13.58 -1.70 5.22
N ILE A 259 13.49 -0.39 5.10
CA ILE A 259 13.37 0.54 6.22
C ILE A 259 12.02 1.23 6.16
N TYR A 260 11.23 1.10 7.22
CA TYR A 260 9.95 1.79 7.38
C TYR A 260 10.12 2.96 8.35
N ASP A 261 10.09 4.19 7.86
CA ASP A 261 10.24 5.41 8.65
C ASP A 261 8.98 6.29 8.53
N ASP A 262 7.98 6.21 9.44
CA ASP A 262 7.90 5.31 10.58
C ASP A 262 6.53 4.59 10.64
N LEU A 263 6.51 3.44 11.29
CA LEU A 263 5.31 2.64 11.48
C LEU A 263 4.29 3.25 12.47
N SER A 264 4.70 4.19 13.31
CA SER A 264 3.77 4.91 14.18
C SER A 264 2.81 5.77 13.35
N LYS A 265 3.33 6.46 12.33
CA LYS A 265 2.49 7.24 11.40
C LYS A 265 1.63 6.35 10.53
N HIS A 266 2.12 5.18 10.14
CA HIS A 266 1.33 4.16 9.47
C HIS A 266 0.11 3.75 10.30
N ALA A 267 0.29 3.48 11.60
CA ALA A 267 -0.81 3.16 12.49
C ALA A 267 -1.81 4.32 12.65
N VAL A 268 -1.32 5.57 12.69
CA VAL A 268 -2.18 6.77 12.74
C VAL A 268 -3.00 6.92 11.46
N ALA A 269 -2.41 6.69 10.29
CA ALA A 269 -3.12 6.70 9.01
C ALA A 269 -4.22 5.62 8.97
N TYR A 270 -3.92 4.41 9.43
CA TYR A 270 -4.89 3.32 9.52
C TYR A 270 -6.03 3.62 10.50
N ARG A 271 -5.72 4.25 11.63
CA ARG A 271 -6.74 4.74 12.58
C ARG A 271 -7.67 5.75 11.91
N ALA A 272 -7.13 6.72 11.20
CA ALA A 272 -7.93 7.72 10.48
C ALA A 272 -8.86 7.05 9.46
N LEU A 273 -8.35 6.14 8.63
CA LEU A 273 -9.15 5.37 7.68
C LEU A 273 -10.26 4.57 8.36
N SER A 274 -9.93 3.85 9.44
CA SER A 274 -10.87 3.01 10.17
C SER A 274 -12.03 3.81 10.77
N LEU A 275 -11.75 5.01 11.29
CA LEU A 275 -12.77 5.92 11.80
C LEU A 275 -13.66 6.47 10.68
N LEU A 276 -13.07 6.83 9.54
CA LEU A 276 -13.80 7.35 8.39
C LEU A 276 -14.76 6.31 7.80
N ILE A 277 -14.35 5.04 7.70
CA ILE A 277 -15.23 3.93 7.28
C ILE A 277 -16.11 3.40 8.43
N ARG A 278 -16.18 4.10 9.57
CA ARG A 278 -17.04 3.82 10.73
C ARG A 278 -16.81 2.46 11.39
N ARG A 279 -15.59 1.92 11.33
CA ARG A 279 -15.24 0.74 12.14
C ARG A 279 -15.26 1.11 13.62
N PRO A 280 -15.75 0.23 14.51
CA PRO A 280 -15.82 0.51 15.94
C PRO A 280 -14.41 0.74 16.50
N PRO A 281 -14.17 1.90 17.18
CA PRO A 281 -12.88 2.20 17.75
C PRO A 281 -12.63 1.43 19.06
N GLY A 282 -11.39 1.03 19.27
CA GLY A 282 -10.89 0.52 20.53
C GLY A 282 -10.18 1.60 21.36
N ARG A 283 -9.19 1.21 22.14
CA ARG A 283 -8.38 2.13 22.96
C ARG A 283 -7.68 3.17 22.08
N GLU A 284 -7.71 4.44 22.49
CA GLU A 284 -7.13 5.59 21.78
C GLU A 284 -7.65 5.73 20.35
N ALA A 285 -8.87 5.26 20.10
CA ALA A 285 -9.55 5.24 18.82
C ALA A 285 -8.87 4.35 17.75
N TYR A 286 -7.90 3.51 18.10
CA TYR A 286 -7.36 2.53 17.17
C TYR A 286 -8.36 1.39 16.93
N PRO A 287 -8.44 0.86 15.70
CA PRO A 287 -9.25 -0.33 15.45
C PRO A 287 -8.64 -1.55 16.12
N GLY A 288 -9.47 -2.56 16.44
CA GLY A 288 -9.04 -3.76 17.16
C GLY A 288 -7.98 -4.60 16.43
N ASP A 289 -7.87 -4.45 15.12
CA ASP A 289 -6.93 -5.16 14.24
C ASP A 289 -5.62 -4.41 13.95
N VAL A 290 -5.33 -3.31 14.67
CA VAL A 290 -4.10 -2.51 14.46
C VAL A 290 -2.82 -3.35 14.64
N PHE A 291 -2.83 -4.33 15.54
CA PHE A 291 -1.71 -5.24 15.69
C PHE A 291 -1.52 -6.10 14.42
N TYR A 292 -2.60 -6.61 13.86
CA TYR A 292 -2.56 -7.40 12.64
C TYR A 292 -2.04 -6.61 11.43
N LEU A 293 -2.28 -5.31 11.39
CA LEU A 293 -1.71 -4.40 10.39
C LEU A 293 -0.18 -4.54 10.29
N HIS A 294 0.50 -4.45 11.42
CA HIS A 294 1.96 -4.53 11.45
C HIS A 294 2.47 -5.97 11.41
N SER A 295 1.79 -6.92 12.07
CA SER A 295 2.25 -8.30 12.09
C SER A 295 2.25 -8.94 10.69
N ARG A 296 1.19 -8.74 9.88
CA ARG A 296 1.14 -9.28 8.52
C ARG A 296 2.18 -8.65 7.57
N LEU A 297 2.59 -7.40 7.82
CA LEU A 297 3.67 -6.75 7.10
C LEU A 297 5.03 -7.32 7.51
N LEU A 298 5.29 -7.36 8.83
CA LEU A 298 6.60 -7.72 9.36
C LEU A 298 6.89 -9.22 9.23
N GLU A 299 5.87 -10.08 9.21
CA GLU A 299 6.06 -11.52 8.95
C GLU A 299 6.53 -11.84 7.52
N ARG A 300 6.43 -10.88 6.60
CA ARG A 300 6.96 -11.01 5.22
C ARG A 300 8.49 -10.93 5.18
N ALA A 301 9.12 -10.33 6.19
CA ALA A 301 10.59 -10.37 6.34
C ALA A 301 11.03 -11.78 6.78
N VAL A 302 11.79 -12.44 5.93
CA VAL A 302 12.14 -13.86 6.08
C VAL A 302 13.42 -14.20 5.34
N CYS A 303 14.16 -15.18 5.85
CA CYS A 303 15.18 -15.89 5.08
C CYS A 303 14.54 -17.16 4.52
N ILE A 304 14.45 -17.27 3.20
CA ILE A 304 13.86 -18.43 2.51
C ILE A 304 14.98 -19.42 2.18
N ASP A 305 14.69 -20.71 2.39
CA ASP A 305 15.62 -21.77 2.02
C ASP A 305 15.80 -21.81 0.49
N PRO A 306 17.04 -21.97 -0.02
CA PRO A 306 17.31 -22.06 -1.46
C PRO A 306 16.49 -23.15 -2.19
N ALA A 307 16.10 -24.23 -1.50
CA ALA A 307 15.23 -25.27 -2.05
C ALA A 307 13.84 -24.75 -2.44
N TYR A 308 13.44 -23.62 -1.89
CA TYR A 308 12.15 -22.93 -2.16
C TYR A 308 12.32 -21.61 -2.92
N GLY A 309 13.50 -21.36 -3.52
CA GLY A 309 13.77 -20.21 -4.37
C GLY A 309 14.26 -18.96 -3.65
N GLY A 310 14.70 -19.10 -2.42
CA GLY A 310 15.22 -17.99 -1.61
C GLY A 310 16.71 -17.82 -1.62
#